data_600b26db3ab1b25c2a1a97e126bf3554
#
_entry.id   600b26db3ab1b25c2a1a97e126bf3554
#
_cell.length_a   1.000
_cell.length_b   1.000
_cell.length_c   1.000
_cell.angle_alpha   90.00
_cell.angle_beta   90.00
_cell.angle_gamma   90.00
#
_symmetry.space_group_name_H-M   'P 1'
#
loop_
_entity.id
_entity.type
_entity.pdbx_description
1 polymer ?
#
loop_
_entity_poly.entity_id
_entity_poly.type
_entity_poly.pdbx_seq_one_letter_code
_entity_poly.pdbx_strand_id
1 'polypeptide(L)'
;SGGCVIMGTAAGPLTELAQMLNLPVTNTLMGLGGYPGADRQFLGMLGMHGSFTANLAMHHSDVILAVGARFDDRVINGAAKFCPNAKIIHIDIDPASFSKTIKADIAIVGPVDSVLTEMVAIVREIGETPNQDAQAAWWKQIDEWRGNRGLFPYDKGDGSIIKPQTV
;
A
#
# COMPACT_ATOMS: atom_id res chain seq x y z
N SER A 1 -2.60 1.32 -2.03
CA SER A 1 -3.43 2.12 -2.94
C SER A 1 -4.75 1.43 -3.25
N GLY A 2 -5.77 2.18 -3.64
CA GLY A 2 -7.10 1.70 -3.96
C GLY A 2 -7.51 1.93 -5.42
N GLY A 3 -8.80 1.66 -5.74
CA GLY A 3 -9.34 1.72 -7.10
C GLY A 3 -9.28 3.09 -7.77
N CYS A 4 -9.29 4.19 -7.00
CA CYS A 4 -9.18 5.53 -7.58
C CYS A 4 -7.84 5.78 -8.29
N VAL A 5 -6.78 5.03 -7.95
CA VAL A 5 -5.48 5.11 -8.65
C VAL A 5 -5.63 4.63 -10.10
N ILE A 6 -6.39 3.55 -10.31
CA ILE A 6 -6.66 3.02 -11.65
C ILE A 6 -7.60 3.95 -12.42
N MET A 7 -8.73 4.32 -11.81
CA MET A 7 -9.74 5.16 -12.45
C MET A 7 -9.23 6.56 -12.77
N GLY A 8 -8.37 7.11 -11.92
CA GLY A 8 -7.78 8.44 -12.09
C GLY A 8 -6.46 8.44 -12.88
N THR A 9 -6.04 7.30 -13.49
CA THR A 9 -4.76 7.19 -14.21
C THR A 9 -3.52 7.64 -13.41
N ALA A 10 -3.57 7.46 -12.08
CA ALA A 10 -2.58 7.95 -11.14
C ALA A 10 -1.41 6.97 -10.85
N ALA A 11 -1.32 5.88 -11.61
CA ALA A 11 -0.28 4.85 -11.42
C ALA A 11 1.15 5.40 -11.59
N GLY A 12 1.35 6.31 -12.56
CA GLY A 12 2.63 6.98 -12.80
C GLY A 12 3.10 7.80 -11.59
N PRO A 13 2.35 8.82 -11.20
CA PRO A 13 2.68 9.64 -10.01
C PRO A 13 2.81 8.83 -8.72
N LEU A 14 1.99 7.80 -8.52
CA LEU A 14 2.11 6.91 -7.37
C LEU A 14 3.44 6.15 -7.38
N THR A 15 3.80 5.58 -8.53
CA THR A 15 5.06 4.85 -8.69
C THR A 15 6.25 5.76 -8.43
N GLU A 16 6.23 6.94 -9.01
CA GLU A 16 7.30 7.92 -8.84
C GLU A 16 7.46 8.34 -7.36
N LEU A 17 6.37 8.73 -6.71
CA LEU A 17 6.40 9.11 -5.30
C LEU A 17 6.93 7.98 -4.40
N ALA A 18 6.45 6.76 -4.63
CA ALA A 18 6.89 5.60 -3.87
C ALA A 18 8.37 5.31 -4.07
N GLN A 19 8.89 5.42 -5.29
CA GLN A 19 10.30 5.22 -5.60
C GLN A 19 11.19 6.31 -5.01
N MET A 20 10.78 7.58 -5.12
CA MET A 20 11.53 8.72 -4.53
C MET A 20 11.69 8.58 -3.02
N LEU A 21 10.64 8.14 -2.33
CA LEU A 21 10.62 8.00 -0.89
C LEU A 21 10.93 6.57 -0.42
N ASN A 22 11.26 5.65 -1.33
CA ASN A 22 11.53 4.24 -1.05
C ASN A 22 10.45 3.57 -0.19
N LEU A 23 9.17 3.81 -0.51
CA LEU A 23 8.03 3.32 0.26
C LEU A 23 7.61 1.92 -0.18
N PRO A 24 7.30 1.00 0.75
CA PRO A 24 6.61 -0.23 0.41
C PRO A 24 5.16 0.08 -0.01
N VAL A 25 4.68 -0.62 -1.04
CA VAL A 25 3.35 -0.40 -1.61
C VAL A 25 2.52 -1.66 -1.54
N THR A 26 1.27 -1.52 -1.10
CA THR A 26 0.27 -2.58 -1.11
C THR A 26 -1.02 -2.06 -1.74
N ASN A 27 -1.74 -2.94 -2.43
CA ASN A 27 -2.96 -2.59 -3.14
C ASN A 27 -4.17 -3.29 -2.56
N THR A 28 -5.31 -2.59 -2.56
CA THR A 28 -6.61 -3.27 -2.41
C THR A 28 -6.90 -4.11 -3.66
N LEU A 29 -7.88 -5.01 -3.61
CA LEU A 29 -8.31 -5.77 -4.78
C LEU A 29 -8.59 -4.86 -6.00
N MET A 30 -9.33 -3.77 -5.79
CA MET A 30 -9.65 -2.80 -6.85
C MET A 30 -8.46 -1.93 -7.26
N GLY A 31 -7.40 -1.90 -6.49
CA GLY A 31 -6.16 -1.16 -6.78
C GLY A 31 -5.08 -2.01 -7.47
N LEU A 32 -5.31 -3.31 -7.67
CA LEU A 32 -4.35 -4.17 -8.36
C LEU A 32 -4.11 -3.66 -9.78
N GLY A 33 -2.83 -3.54 -10.16
CA GLY A 33 -2.41 -2.90 -11.41
C GLY A 33 -2.07 -1.41 -11.26
N GLY A 34 -2.41 -0.76 -10.14
CA GLY A 34 -2.04 0.64 -9.87
C GLY A 34 -0.58 0.85 -9.47
N TYR A 35 0.16 -0.23 -9.23
CA TYR A 35 1.60 -0.22 -8.99
C TYR A 35 2.25 -1.42 -9.69
N PRO A 36 3.47 -1.30 -10.22
CA PRO A 36 4.15 -2.38 -10.93
C PRO A 36 4.34 -3.62 -10.04
N GLY A 37 3.77 -4.76 -10.45
CA GLY A 37 3.78 -6.00 -9.67
C GLY A 37 5.16 -6.66 -9.55
N ALA A 38 6.08 -6.36 -10.49
CA ALA A 38 7.46 -6.86 -10.47
C ALA A 38 8.42 -5.98 -9.66
N ASP A 39 7.99 -4.81 -9.22
CA ASP A 39 8.82 -3.91 -8.43
C ASP A 39 9.02 -4.48 -7.00
N ARG A 40 10.26 -4.36 -6.47
CA ARG A 40 10.60 -4.80 -5.11
C ARG A 40 9.72 -4.14 -4.05
N GLN A 41 9.29 -2.91 -4.27
CA GLN A 41 8.48 -2.17 -3.31
C GLN A 41 7.04 -2.70 -3.23
N PHE A 42 6.58 -3.49 -4.22
CA PHE A 42 5.26 -4.08 -4.20
C PHE A 42 5.17 -5.27 -3.23
N LEU A 43 4.31 -5.16 -2.23
CA LEU A 43 4.10 -6.20 -1.21
C LEU A 43 2.91 -7.11 -1.52
N GLY A 44 2.20 -6.86 -2.62
CA GLY A 44 0.99 -7.59 -2.98
C GLY A 44 -0.29 -6.94 -2.48
N MET A 45 -1.37 -7.71 -2.49
CA MET A 45 -2.67 -7.29 -1.99
C MET A 45 -2.72 -7.36 -0.46
N LEU A 46 -3.41 -6.42 0.16
CA LEU A 46 -3.69 -6.42 1.60
C LEU A 46 -5.11 -6.92 1.90
N GLY A 47 -5.39 -7.14 3.17
CA GLY A 47 -6.72 -7.51 3.67
C GLY A 47 -6.90 -9.02 3.86
N MET A 48 -8.16 -9.46 3.95
CA MET A 48 -8.54 -10.83 4.30
C MET A 48 -7.92 -11.89 3.37
N HIS A 49 -7.81 -11.58 2.08
CA HIS A 49 -7.21 -12.45 1.06
C HIS A 49 -5.84 -11.94 0.60
N GLY A 50 -5.24 -11.04 1.38
CA GLY A 50 -3.96 -10.44 1.06
C GLY A 50 -2.76 -11.30 1.44
N SER A 51 -1.58 -10.89 0.98
CA SER A 51 -0.33 -11.54 1.33
C SER A 51 0.00 -11.33 2.82
N PHE A 52 0.70 -12.28 3.40
CA PHE A 52 1.19 -12.20 4.77
C PHE A 52 2.07 -10.96 4.98
N THR A 53 2.99 -10.71 4.06
CA THR A 53 3.90 -9.56 4.11
C THR A 53 3.16 -8.23 4.05
N ALA A 54 2.18 -8.08 3.14
CA ALA A 54 1.40 -6.85 3.02
C ALA A 54 0.62 -6.54 4.31
N ASN A 55 -0.01 -7.55 4.90
CA ASN A 55 -0.78 -7.37 6.14
C ASN A 55 0.12 -7.02 7.33
N LEU A 56 1.29 -7.65 7.47
CA LEU A 56 2.23 -7.31 8.53
C LEU A 56 2.85 -5.93 8.34
N ALA A 57 3.24 -5.57 7.11
CA ALA A 57 3.76 -4.25 6.82
C ALA A 57 2.74 -3.16 7.15
N MET A 58 1.47 -3.35 6.79
CA MET A 58 0.40 -2.44 7.19
C MET A 58 0.25 -2.34 8.71
N HIS A 59 0.22 -3.49 9.41
CA HIS A 59 -0.01 -3.52 10.85
C HIS A 59 1.09 -2.83 11.66
N HIS A 60 2.34 -2.94 11.21
CA HIS A 60 3.53 -2.42 11.91
C HIS A 60 4.00 -1.06 11.39
N SER A 61 3.32 -0.47 10.41
CA SER A 61 3.69 0.86 9.92
C SER A 61 3.39 1.95 10.95
N ASP A 62 4.19 3.00 10.93
CA ASP A 62 4.03 4.23 11.72
C ASP A 62 3.26 5.33 10.94
N VAL A 63 3.33 5.28 9.61
CA VAL A 63 2.56 6.16 8.71
C VAL A 63 1.96 5.33 7.57
N ILE A 64 0.71 5.60 7.25
CA ILE A 64 0.01 5.03 6.10
C ILE A 64 -0.46 6.16 5.19
N LEU A 65 0.03 6.16 3.95
CA LEU A 65 -0.52 6.97 2.88
C LEU A 65 -1.60 6.15 2.15
N ALA A 66 -2.85 6.42 2.45
CA ALA A 66 -4.00 5.79 1.82
C ALA A 66 -4.44 6.59 0.60
N VAL A 67 -4.26 6.01 -0.59
CA VAL A 67 -4.50 6.68 -1.87
C VAL A 67 -5.70 6.05 -2.54
N GLY A 68 -6.84 6.76 -2.53
CA GLY A 68 -8.09 6.33 -3.15
C GLY A 68 -8.61 4.99 -2.63
N ALA A 69 -8.45 4.72 -1.34
CA ALA A 69 -8.84 3.48 -0.66
C ALA A 69 -9.89 3.76 0.41
N ARG A 70 -11.02 3.06 0.37
CA ARG A 70 -12.18 3.32 1.25
C ARG A 70 -12.13 2.68 2.62
N PHE A 71 -11.13 1.88 2.93
CA PHE A 71 -11.04 1.12 4.18
C PHE A 71 -12.28 0.27 4.47
N ASP A 72 -12.72 -0.53 3.52
CA ASP A 72 -13.85 -1.43 3.68
C ASP A 72 -13.52 -2.68 4.53
N ASP A 73 -14.54 -3.47 4.85
CA ASP A 73 -14.44 -4.64 5.72
C ASP A 73 -13.51 -5.74 5.20
N ARG A 74 -13.28 -5.81 3.89
CA ARG A 74 -12.35 -6.77 3.27
C ARG A 74 -10.88 -6.39 3.50
N VAL A 75 -10.62 -5.12 3.76
CA VAL A 75 -9.30 -4.58 4.07
C VAL A 75 -9.03 -4.59 5.57
N ILE A 76 -10.06 -4.33 6.37
CA ILE A 76 -9.95 -4.13 7.82
C ILE A 76 -10.68 -5.25 8.57
N ASN A 77 -9.95 -6.04 9.35
CA ASN A 77 -10.51 -7.02 10.28
C ASN A 77 -10.78 -6.40 11.66
N GLY A 78 -11.55 -5.31 11.70
CA GLY A 78 -11.88 -4.58 12.94
C GLY A 78 -11.07 -3.29 13.10
N ALA A 79 -11.79 -2.17 13.03
CA ALA A 79 -11.21 -0.82 13.03
C ALA A 79 -10.30 -0.54 14.24
N ALA A 80 -10.66 -1.01 15.43
CA ALA A 80 -9.90 -0.78 16.66
C ALA A 80 -8.51 -1.45 16.69
N LYS A 81 -8.29 -2.47 15.85
CA LYS A 81 -7.02 -3.21 15.77
C LYS A 81 -6.25 -2.95 14.49
N PHE A 82 -6.81 -2.15 13.59
CA PHE A 82 -6.18 -1.83 12.32
C PHE A 82 -5.07 -0.80 12.51
N CYS A 83 -3.83 -1.19 12.26
CA CYS A 83 -2.66 -0.32 12.28
C CYS A 83 -2.62 0.65 13.49
N PRO A 84 -2.61 0.13 14.74
CA PRO A 84 -2.90 0.91 15.94
C PRO A 84 -1.90 2.04 16.22
N ASN A 85 -0.71 1.95 15.63
CA ASN A 85 0.37 2.92 15.83
C ASN A 85 0.55 3.88 14.64
N ALA A 86 -0.19 3.68 13.56
CA ALA A 86 -0.01 4.44 12.33
C ALA A 86 -0.78 5.77 12.34
N LYS A 87 -0.13 6.82 11.88
CA LYS A 87 -0.81 8.04 11.41
C LYS A 87 -1.29 7.84 9.98
N ILE A 88 -2.53 8.22 9.70
CA ILE A 88 -3.16 7.97 8.41
C ILE A 88 -3.33 9.28 7.65
N ILE A 89 -2.63 9.37 6.53
CA ILE A 89 -2.83 10.39 5.50
C ILE A 89 -3.74 9.77 4.45
N HIS A 90 -4.93 10.32 4.26
CA HIS A 90 -5.92 9.77 3.34
C HIS A 90 -6.19 10.75 2.20
N ILE A 91 -6.01 10.28 0.97
CA ILE A 91 -6.31 11.02 -0.26
C ILE A 91 -7.50 10.34 -0.93
N ASP A 92 -8.57 11.07 -1.12
CA ASP A 92 -9.75 10.60 -1.85
C ASP A 92 -10.49 11.79 -2.50
N ILE A 93 -11.20 11.53 -3.58
CA ILE A 93 -12.03 12.52 -4.25
C ILE A 93 -13.36 12.74 -3.52
N ASP A 94 -13.84 11.72 -2.81
CA ASP A 94 -15.13 11.77 -2.10
C ASP A 94 -14.92 12.17 -0.63
N PRO A 95 -15.36 13.38 -0.21
CA PRO A 95 -15.25 13.81 1.17
C PRO A 95 -16.01 12.90 2.16
N ALA A 96 -17.01 12.14 1.73
CA ALA A 96 -17.74 11.21 2.58
C ALA A 96 -16.95 9.92 2.88
N SER A 97 -15.85 9.67 2.20
CA SER A 97 -14.97 8.52 2.43
C SER A 97 -14.07 8.70 3.66
N PHE A 98 -13.84 9.94 4.09
CA PHE A 98 -12.90 10.24 5.18
C PHE A 98 -13.49 9.88 6.55
N SER A 99 -12.66 9.27 7.37
CA SER A 99 -12.97 8.91 8.76
C SER A 99 -14.26 8.09 8.93
N LYS A 100 -14.78 7.50 7.87
CA LYS A 100 -15.98 6.65 7.90
C LYS A 100 -15.75 5.36 8.69
N THR A 101 -14.62 4.73 8.49
CA THR A 101 -14.28 3.45 9.14
C THR A 101 -13.01 3.60 9.98
N ILE A 102 -11.99 4.24 9.43
CA ILE A 102 -10.71 4.53 10.09
C ILE A 102 -10.54 6.04 10.12
N LYS A 103 -10.22 6.59 11.28
CA LYS A 103 -9.95 8.02 11.44
C LYS A 103 -8.72 8.40 10.62
N ALA A 104 -8.86 9.37 9.73
CA ALA A 104 -7.74 10.00 9.07
C ALA A 104 -7.15 11.11 9.96
N ASP A 105 -5.83 11.12 10.13
CA ASP A 105 -5.11 12.21 10.80
C ASP A 105 -4.96 13.41 9.86
N ILE A 106 -4.70 13.15 8.59
CA ILE A 106 -4.66 14.14 7.52
C ILE A 106 -5.58 13.68 6.39
N ALA A 107 -6.57 14.49 6.05
CA ALA A 107 -7.48 14.24 4.94
C ALA A 107 -7.19 15.22 3.80
N ILE A 108 -6.96 14.69 2.59
CA ILE A 108 -6.72 15.49 1.38
C ILE A 108 -7.81 15.17 0.38
N VAL A 109 -8.74 16.09 0.20
CA VAL A 109 -9.85 15.95 -0.75
C VAL A 109 -9.41 16.44 -2.12
N GLY A 110 -9.39 15.54 -3.10
CA GLY A 110 -9.03 15.90 -4.47
C GLY A 110 -8.84 14.70 -5.39
N PRO A 111 -8.74 14.93 -6.70
CA PRO A 111 -8.38 13.90 -7.67
C PRO A 111 -6.99 13.33 -7.34
N VAL A 112 -6.90 12.02 -7.30
CA VAL A 112 -5.70 11.30 -6.84
C VAL A 112 -4.47 11.60 -7.70
N ASP A 113 -4.65 11.71 -9.01
CA ASP A 113 -3.60 12.04 -9.97
C ASP A 113 -2.99 13.43 -9.72
N SER A 114 -3.86 14.43 -9.53
CA SER A 114 -3.44 15.80 -9.29
C SER A 114 -2.71 15.93 -7.95
N VAL A 115 -3.28 15.36 -6.88
CA VAL A 115 -2.67 15.39 -5.54
C VAL A 115 -1.31 14.69 -5.54
N LEU A 116 -1.19 13.51 -6.13
CA LEU A 116 0.09 12.81 -6.20
C LEU A 116 1.13 13.54 -7.05
N THR A 117 0.71 14.15 -8.15
CA THR A 117 1.61 14.96 -8.99
C THR A 117 2.17 16.15 -8.22
N GLU A 118 1.31 16.84 -7.45
CA GLU A 118 1.74 17.95 -6.60
C GLU A 118 2.66 17.47 -5.46
N MET A 119 2.36 16.34 -4.82
CA MET A 119 3.24 15.74 -3.81
C MET A 119 4.62 15.41 -4.37
N VAL A 120 4.71 14.84 -5.58
CA VAL A 120 5.99 14.59 -6.26
C VAL A 120 6.77 15.89 -6.47
N ALA A 121 6.09 16.94 -6.94
CA ALA A 121 6.73 18.24 -7.14
C ALA A 121 7.28 18.83 -5.82
N ILE A 122 6.48 18.78 -4.75
CA ILE A 122 6.86 19.26 -3.42
C ILE A 122 8.05 18.46 -2.87
N VAL A 123 8.04 17.12 -2.98
CA VAL A 123 9.16 16.28 -2.51
C VAL A 123 10.45 16.62 -3.25
N ARG A 124 10.38 16.88 -4.55
CA ARG A 124 11.54 17.32 -5.34
C ARG A 124 12.05 18.69 -4.91
N GLU A 125 11.15 19.63 -4.63
CA GLU A 125 11.49 21.00 -4.22
C GLU A 125 12.14 21.02 -2.83
N ILE A 126 11.58 20.27 -1.88
CA ILE A 126 12.13 20.17 -0.51
C ILE A 126 13.51 19.52 -0.54
N GLY A 127 13.75 18.53 -1.40
CA GLY A 127 15.03 17.84 -1.55
C GLY A 127 15.43 17.01 -0.32
N GLU A 128 14.55 16.86 0.66
CA GLU A 128 14.80 16.01 1.82
C GLU A 128 14.69 14.53 1.43
N THR A 129 15.63 13.75 1.93
CA THR A 129 15.59 12.29 1.79
C THR A 129 15.10 11.66 3.10
N PRO A 130 14.33 10.57 3.01
CA PRO A 130 13.93 9.83 4.20
C PRO A 130 15.13 9.36 5.02
N ASN A 131 14.93 9.15 6.32
CA ASN A 131 15.95 8.57 7.19
C ASN A 131 16.36 7.19 6.68
N GLN A 132 17.55 7.09 6.09
CA GLN A 132 18.03 5.87 5.41
C GLN A 132 18.22 4.70 6.38
N ASP A 133 18.66 4.94 7.61
CA ASP A 133 18.86 3.88 8.60
C ASP A 133 17.52 3.27 9.04
N ALA A 134 16.53 4.14 9.31
CA ALA A 134 15.18 3.70 9.64
C ALA A 134 14.53 2.92 8.49
N GLN A 135 14.69 3.40 7.25
CA GLN A 135 14.19 2.68 6.08
C GLN A 135 14.90 1.35 5.85
N ALA A 136 16.21 1.29 6.03
CA ALA A 136 16.96 0.05 5.90
C ALA A 136 16.51 -0.99 6.93
N ALA A 137 16.27 -0.58 8.17
CA ALA A 137 15.73 -1.44 9.22
C ALA A 137 14.32 -1.94 8.87
N TRP A 138 13.46 -1.05 8.33
CA TRP A 138 12.11 -1.40 7.90
C TRP A 138 12.11 -2.40 6.74
N TRP A 139 12.92 -2.15 5.71
CA TRP A 139 13.05 -3.08 4.58
C TRP A 139 13.63 -4.43 4.99
N LYS A 140 14.58 -4.45 5.91
CA LYS A 140 15.10 -5.71 6.48
C LYS A 140 13.98 -6.53 7.13
N GLN A 141 13.12 -5.89 7.93
CA GLN A 141 11.99 -6.55 8.56
C GLN A 141 10.97 -7.08 7.51
N ILE A 142 10.68 -6.31 6.47
CA ILE A 142 9.82 -6.74 5.36
C ILE A 142 10.42 -7.95 4.64
N ASP A 143 11.72 -7.92 4.36
CA ASP A 143 12.40 -9.02 3.67
C ASP A 143 12.45 -10.31 4.54
N GLU A 144 12.56 -10.20 5.85
CA GLU A 144 12.39 -11.32 6.78
C GLU A 144 10.99 -11.94 6.68
N TRP A 145 9.94 -11.14 6.63
CA TRP A 145 8.57 -11.64 6.44
C TRP A 145 8.37 -12.31 5.08
N ARG A 146 8.98 -11.76 4.02
CA ARG A 146 8.99 -12.38 2.68
C ARG A 146 9.71 -13.72 2.68
N GLY A 147 10.86 -13.82 3.33
CA GLY A 147 11.65 -15.04 3.43
C GLY A 147 10.91 -16.17 4.14
N ASN A 148 10.13 -15.85 5.17
CA ASN A 148 9.40 -16.83 5.97
C ASN A 148 8.20 -17.45 5.24
N ARG A 149 7.47 -16.70 4.39
CA ARG A 149 6.24 -17.18 3.73
C ARG A 149 6.11 -16.79 2.26
N GLY A 150 7.03 -15.98 1.72
CA GLY A 150 6.92 -15.42 0.38
C GLY A 150 5.78 -14.40 0.24
N LEU A 151 5.63 -13.85 -0.96
CA LEU A 151 4.49 -12.98 -1.29
C LEU A 151 3.19 -13.78 -1.38
N PHE A 152 3.28 -14.97 -1.98
CA PHE A 152 2.16 -15.88 -2.20
C PHE A 152 2.60 -17.29 -1.85
N PRO A 153 2.58 -17.68 -0.55
CA PRO A 153 2.95 -19.02 -0.16
C PRO A 153 1.91 -20.01 -0.69
N TYR A 154 2.32 -20.83 -1.62
CA TYR A 154 1.51 -21.94 -2.10
C TYR A 154 2.37 -23.20 -2.24
N ASP A 155 1.76 -24.31 -2.01
CA ASP A 155 2.37 -25.60 -2.27
C ASP A 155 2.35 -25.87 -3.79
N LYS A 156 3.53 -25.95 -4.39
CA LYS A 156 3.67 -26.23 -5.84
C LYS A 156 3.15 -27.60 -6.24
N GLY A 157 2.96 -28.51 -5.27
CA GLY A 157 2.58 -29.90 -5.54
C GLY A 157 3.66 -30.65 -6.32
N ASP A 158 3.30 -31.83 -6.78
CA ASP A 158 4.14 -32.71 -7.60
C ASP A 158 3.95 -32.53 -9.11
N GLY A 159 3.14 -31.55 -9.51
CA GLY A 159 2.84 -31.30 -10.92
C GLY A 159 1.71 -32.16 -11.52
N SER A 160 1.13 -33.09 -10.76
CA SER A 160 0.04 -33.93 -11.23
C SER A 160 -1.30 -33.18 -11.37
N ILE A 161 -1.45 -32.08 -10.64
CA ILE A 161 -2.64 -31.22 -10.67
C ILE A 161 -2.21 -29.77 -10.82
N ILE A 162 -2.81 -29.05 -11.78
CA ILE A 162 -2.65 -27.61 -11.92
C ILE A 162 -3.49 -26.95 -10.84
N LYS A 163 -2.84 -26.36 -9.83
CA LYS A 163 -3.52 -25.60 -8.78
C LYS A 163 -3.88 -24.20 -9.28
N PRO A 164 -4.99 -23.59 -8.81
CA PRO A 164 -5.37 -22.22 -9.20
C PRO A 164 -4.27 -21.19 -9.02
N GLN A 165 -3.39 -21.40 -8.02
CA GLN A 165 -2.27 -20.51 -7.74
C GLN A 165 -1.09 -20.64 -8.74
N THR A 166 -1.14 -21.64 -9.62
CA THR A 166 -0.10 -21.90 -10.64
C THR A 166 -0.43 -21.23 -11.98
N VAL A 167 -1.69 -20.83 -12.17
CA VAL A 167 -2.19 -20.10 -13.33
C VAL A 167 -2.05 -18.62 -13.11
#